data_3884b49a8423f6572df9c50946e3adb7
#
_entry.id   3884b49a8423f6572df9c50946e3adb7
#
_cell.length_a   1.000
_cell.length_b   1.000
_cell.length_c   1.000
_cell.angle_alpha   90.00
_cell.angle_beta   90.00
_cell.angle_gamma   90.00
#
_symmetry.space_group_name_H-M   'P 1'
#
loop_
_entity.id
_entity.type
_entity.pdbx_description
1 polymer ?
#
loop_
_entity_poly.entity_id
_entity_poly.type
_entity_poly.pdbx_seq_one_letter_code
_entity_poly.pdbx_strand_id
1 'polypeptide(L)'
;MTGVRLATVELPDIGVPVERPELPVERYAERVEGLRARAAEAGFDRLVVYADREHSANLSFLTGFDPRFEEAMLVLGPTGTPAILVGNECWGMAGAAPLPMERHRYQDFSLPSQPRDRSLPLSEILAGEGIGRGSRVGVLGWKAYDRPDRIELPAYIVDELRELVGPTGSVTNANALLIDPADGLRIINDVDQLAMFEWASCVTSSGVRRLLGGLRPGLRESEAVGLLGWNGMPLSCHVMLTAGPRATFGLLSPSDRPIERGDQFTTAFGIWGALTCRAGFVVEEAAELPDGIGDYVDRLVGPYFAAVAEWYGALHIGQTGGTLQAIIDRHLGDPFFGIFLNPGHQLHLDEWVNSPVWPGSTVELRSGMAMQVDIIPATGTPYFTTNIEDGIALADETLRAELATAYPEAWARIEARRRFMADALGIDLHPDVLPFSNLAAALPPFLLRPDLVMTLA
;
A
#
# COMPACT_ATOMS: atom_id res chain seq x y z
N MET A 1 -9.47 -20.82 24.61
CA MET A 1 -9.67 -20.43 23.20
C MET A 1 -10.95 -19.62 23.19
N THR A 2 -10.91 -18.34 22.90
CA THR A 2 -12.10 -17.54 22.59
C THR A 2 -12.79 -18.22 21.43
N GLY A 3 -14.06 -18.58 21.59
CA GLY A 3 -14.81 -19.33 20.59
C GLY A 3 -14.95 -18.47 19.33
N VAL A 4 -14.47 -18.96 18.20
CA VAL A 4 -14.70 -18.35 16.87
C VAL A 4 -15.85 -19.10 16.23
N ARG A 5 -16.77 -18.40 15.58
CA ARG A 5 -17.92 -18.99 14.92
C ARG A 5 -18.33 -18.22 13.67
N LEU A 6 -19.04 -18.88 12.78
CA LEU A 6 -19.80 -18.24 11.71
C LEU A 6 -21.09 -17.62 12.26
N ALA A 7 -21.38 -16.39 11.84
CA ALA A 7 -22.62 -15.72 12.16
C ALA A 7 -23.12 -14.90 10.96
N THR A 8 -24.42 -14.82 10.81
CA THR A 8 -25.02 -13.86 9.86
C THR A 8 -24.95 -12.48 10.46
N VAL A 9 -24.27 -11.58 9.78
CA VAL A 9 -24.02 -10.20 10.22
C VAL A 9 -24.40 -9.25 9.10
N GLU A 10 -25.20 -8.24 9.43
CA GLU A 10 -25.46 -7.15 8.50
C GLU A 10 -24.25 -6.22 8.42
N LEU A 11 -23.58 -6.19 7.26
CA LEU A 11 -22.47 -5.26 7.02
C LEU A 11 -23.02 -3.82 6.95
N PRO A 12 -22.52 -2.90 7.78
CA PRO A 12 -23.04 -1.55 7.84
C PRO A 12 -22.83 -0.81 6.51
N ASP A 13 -23.80 0.02 6.14
CA ASP A 13 -23.63 0.97 5.05
C ASP A 13 -22.97 2.25 5.61
N ILE A 14 -21.65 2.29 5.54
CA ILE A 14 -20.85 3.42 6.04
C ILE A 14 -20.72 4.51 4.98
N GLY A 15 -21.06 4.19 3.72
CA GLY A 15 -20.99 5.11 2.59
C GLY A 15 -19.58 5.22 1.97
N VAL A 16 -19.54 5.83 0.80
CA VAL A 16 -18.31 6.21 0.07
C VAL A 16 -18.36 7.70 -0.13
N PRO A 17 -17.38 8.47 0.37
CA PRO A 17 -17.38 9.91 0.18
C PRO A 17 -17.24 10.26 -1.29
N VAL A 18 -18.03 11.25 -1.74
CA VAL A 18 -18.06 11.71 -3.13
C VAL A 18 -16.80 12.51 -3.45
N GLU A 19 -16.40 13.38 -2.52
CA GLU A 19 -15.25 14.26 -2.70
C GLU A 19 -13.99 13.58 -2.15
N ARG A 20 -12.92 13.61 -2.95
CA ARG A 20 -11.61 13.19 -2.53
C ARG A 20 -10.95 14.31 -1.75
N PRO A 21 -10.39 14.07 -0.56
CA PRO A 21 -9.53 15.04 0.11
C PRO A 21 -8.33 15.41 -0.78
N GLU A 22 -8.01 16.69 -0.86
CA GLU A 22 -6.83 17.19 -1.57
C GLU A 22 -5.74 17.55 -0.57
N LEU A 23 -4.49 17.23 -0.91
CA LEU A 23 -3.35 17.67 -0.11
C LEU A 23 -3.07 19.14 -0.38
N PRO A 24 -2.98 20.00 0.65
CA PRO A 24 -2.53 21.38 0.48
C PRO A 24 -1.13 21.44 -0.15
N VAL A 25 -0.89 22.46 -0.97
CA VAL A 25 0.41 22.68 -1.65
C VAL A 25 1.55 22.78 -0.63
N GLU A 26 1.27 23.36 0.51
CA GLU A 26 2.21 23.52 1.63
C GLU A 26 2.76 22.19 2.12
N ARG A 27 1.96 21.11 2.07
CA ARG A 27 2.42 19.76 2.48
C ARG A 27 3.56 19.25 1.60
N TYR A 28 3.51 19.52 0.29
CA TYR A 28 4.60 19.13 -0.61
C TYR A 28 5.89 19.90 -0.31
N ALA A 29 5.77 21.20 0.00
CA ALA A 29 6.92 22.01 0.41
C ALA A 29 7.53 21.50 1.73
N GLU A 30 6.68 21.22 2.74
CA GLU A 30 7.11 20.64 4.03
C GLU A 30 7.84 19.30 3.85
N ARG A 31 7.35 18.43 2.95
CA ARG A 31 7.99 17.14 2.64
C ARG A 31 9.37 17.30 1.99
N VAL A 32 9.50 18.24 1.08
CA VAL A 32 10.81 18.55 0.46
C VAL A 32 11.78 19.08 1.50
N GLU A 33 11.35 20.00 2.37
CA GLU A 33 12.21 20.51 3.44
C GLU A 33 12.56 19.42 4.48
N GLY A 34 11.61 18.57 4.83
CA GLY A 34 11.85 17.41 5.69
C GLY A 34 12.88 16.45 5.09
N LEU A 35 12.80 16.18 3.78
CA LEU A 35 13.77 15.34 3.09
C LEU A 35 15.15 15.99 3.02
N ARG A 36 15.24 17.32 2.80
CA ARG A 36 16.48 18.09 2.83
C ARG A 36 17.18 18.01 4.19
N ALA A 37 16.42 18.17 5.26
CA ALA A 37 16.95 18.07 6.62
C ALA A 37 17.58 16.69 6.86
N ARG A 38 16.85 15.62 6.52
CA ARG A 38 17.35 14.24 6.64
C ARG A 38 18.56 13.96 5.74
N ALA A 39 18.58 14.52 4.53
CA ALA A 39 19.73 14.42 3.63
C ALA A 39 20.97 15.09 4.22
N ALA A 40 20.81 16.27 4.82
CA ALA A 40 21.91 16.97 5.47
C ALA A 40 22.47 16.19 6.68
N GLU A 41 21.63 15.63 7.52
CA GLU A 41 22.01 14.76 8.64
C GLU A 41 22.75 13.51 8.16
N ALA A 42 22.29 12.89 7.07
CA ALA A 42 22.96 11.75 6.43
C ALA A 42 24.22 12.16 5.64
N GLY A 43 24.45 13.47 5.49
CA GLY A 43 25.62 14.06 4.84
C GLY A 43 25.59 13.99 3.31
N PHE A 44 24.42 13.99 2.70
CA PHE A 44 24.28 14.14 1.26
C PHE A 44 24.29 15.62 0.84
N ASP A 45 24.99 15.92 -0.25
CA ASP A 45 25.02 17.25 -0.85
C ASP A 45 23.87 17.46 -1.82
N ARG A 46 23.42 16.37 -2.46
CA ARG A 46 22.34 16.34 -3.44
C ARG A 46 21.55 15.05 -3.32
N LEU A 47 20.26 15.13 -3.64
CA LEU A 47 19.41 13.96 -3.82
C LEU A 47 18.90 13.89 -5.25
N VAL A 48 18.79 12.66 -5.76
CA VAL A 48 18.20 12.34 -7.05
C VAL A 48 17.07 11.35 -6.79
N VAL A 49 15.82 11.73 -7.11
CA VAL A 49 14.64 10.88 -6.97
C VAL A 49 14.18 10.47 -8.35
N TYR A 50 14.34 9.20 -8.69
CA TYR A 50 13.93 8.66 -9.98
C TYR A 50 12.53 8.04 -9.86
N ALA A 51 11.77 8.15 -10.94
CA ALA A 51 10.46 7.54 -11.08
C ALA A 51 10.25 6.99 -12.48
N ASP A 52 9.60 5.85 -12.56
CA ASP A 52 9.13 5.21 -13.79
C ASP A 52 7.63 4.90 -13.71
N ARG A 53 7.12 4.12 -14.65
CA ARG A 53 5.70 3.78 -14.79
C ARG A 53 5.11 3.03 -13.58
N GLU A 54 5.92 2.26 -12.86
CA GLU A 54 5.50 1.49 -11.69
C GLU A 54 6.01 2.10 -10.38
N HIS A 55 7.23 2.67 -10.38
CA HIS A 55 7.90 3.15 -9.18
C HIS A 55 7.87 4.69 -9.10
N SER A 56 6.68 5.27 -9.03
CA SER A 56 6.50 6.74 -9.02
C SER A 56 6.19 7.32 -7.65
N ALA A 57 5.92 6.49 -6.65
CA ALA A 57 5.37 6.93 -5.38
C ALA A 57 6.28 7.88 -4.59
N ASN A 58 7.61 7.71 -4.60
CA ASN A 58 8.54 8.62 -3.96
C ASN A 58 8.49 10.02 -4.59
N LEU A 59 8.49 10.09 -5.92
CA LEU A 59 8.37 11.35 -6.64
C LEU A 59 7.01 12.01 -6.40
N SER A 60 5.94 11.24 -6.52
CA SER A 60 4.57 11.74 -6.34
C SER A 60 4.31 12.22 -4.91
N PHE A 61 4.86 11.56 -3.91
CA PHE A 61 4.83 12.00 -2.51
C PHE A 61 5.44 13.39 -2.31
N LEU A 62 6.57 13.64 -2.96
CA LEU A 62 7.32 14.89 -2.82
C LEU A 62 6.73 16.04 -3.64
N THR A 63 6.10 15.75 -4.78
CA THR A 63 5.79 16.77 -5.79
C THR A 63 4.31 16.84 -6.19
N GLY A 64 3.53 15.81 -5.88
CA GLY A 64 2.18 15.62 -6.43
C GLY A 64 2.16 15.25 -7.91
N PHE A 65 3.32 15.03 -8.54
CA PHE A 65 3.45 14.68 -9.95
C PHE A 65 3.55 13.17 -10.13
N ASP A 66 2.74 12.61 -11.03
CA ASP A 66 2.76 11.21 -11.45
C ASP A 66 3.25 11.08 -12.89
N PRO A 67 4.46 10.55 -13.13
CA PRO A 67 5.03 10.42 -14.47
C PRO A 67 4.65 9.09 -15.15
N ARG A 68 3.62 8.39 -14.73
CA ARG A 68 3.30 6.99 -15.13
C ARG A 68 3.22 6.73 -16.64
N PHE A 69 3.33 7.74 -17.46
CA PHE A 69 3.39 7.61 -18.91
C PHE A 69 4.83 7.49 -19.45
N GLU A 70 5.76 8.22 -18.85
CA GLU A 70 7.19 8.24 -19.16
C GLU A 70 8.04 8.00 -17.89
N GLU A 71 9.27 8.44 -17.91
CA GLU A 71 10.15 8.51 -16.75
C GLU A 71 10.28 9.95 -16.27
N ALA A 72 10.65 10.13 -15.01
CA ALA A 72 11.01 11.44 -14.47
C ALA A 72 12.09 11.34 -13.41
N MET A 73 12.82 12.44 -13.18
CA MET A 73 13.86 12.51 -12.16
C MET A 73 13.85 13.88 -11.51
N LEU A 74 13.69 13.90 -10.17
CA LEU A 74 13.79 15.11 -9.37
C LEU A 74 15.22 15.24 -8.84
N VAL A 75 15.78 16.42 -8.93
CA VAL A 75 17.08 16.76 -8.33
C VAL A 75 16.82 17.79 -7.22
N LEU A 76 17.30 17.46 -6.02
CA LEU A 76 17.18 18.30 -4.84
C LEU A 76 18.56 18.76 -4.36
N GLY A 77 18.77 20.07 -4.37
CA GLY A 77 19.87 20.69 -3.65
C GLY A 77 19.51 20.94 -2.17
N PRO A 78 20.48 21.39 -1.35
CA PRO A 78 20.25 21.73 0.05
C PRO A 78 19.27 22.90 0.22
N THR A 79 19.13 23.73 -0.80
CA THR A 79 18.21 24.89 -0.86
C THR A 79 17.78 25.12 -2.29
N GLY A 80 16.86 26.05 -2.50
CA GLY A 80 16.41 26.48 -3.85
C GLY A 80 15.22 25.70 -4.36
N THR A 81 14.78 26.03 -5.56
CA THR A 81 13.67 25.35 -6.24
C THR A 81 14.09 23.95 -6.66
N PRO A 82 13.31 22.90 -6.38
CA PRO A 82 13.59 21.57 -6.91
C PRO A 82 13.60 21.56 -8.44
N ALA A 83 14.51 20.81 -9.06
CA ALA A 83 14.56 20.64 -10.51
C ALA A 83 13.98 19.29 -10.91
N ILE A 84 13.12 19.25 -11.94
CA ILE A 84 12.55 18.02 -12.47
C ILE A 84 12.93 17.82 -13.94
N LEU A 85 13.46 16.65 -14.26
CA LEU A 85 13.76 16.21 -15.60
C LEU A 85 12.59 15.34 -16.10
N VAL A 86 12.04 15.64 -17.26
CA VAL A 86 10.92 14.93 -17.86
C VAL A 86 11.06 14.82 -19.38
N GLY A 87 10.45 13.79 -19.96
CA GLY A 87 10.39 13.59 -21.39
C GLY A 87 9.41 14.54 -22.11
N ASN A 88 9.10 14.20 -23.36
CA ASN A 88 8.28 15.03 -24.23
C ASN A 88 6.81 15.14 -23.78
N GLU A 89 6.21 14.02 -23.43
CA GLU A 89 4.78 13.92 -23.06
C GLU A 89 4.54 14.49 -21.66
N CYS A 90 5.40 14.17 -20.71
CA CYS A 90 5.29 14.63 -19.32
C CYS A 90 5.65 16.10 -19.13
N TRP A 91 6.19 16.79 -20.13
CA TRP A 91 6.59 18.20 -20.03
C TRP A 91 5.45 19.15 -19.58
N GLY A 92 4.27 18.97 -20.19
CA GLY A 92 3.07 19.74 -19.81
C GLY A 92 2.54 19.36 -18.45
N MET A 93 2.48 18.06 -18.16
CA MET A 93 1.97 17.52 -16.91
C MET A 93 2.80 17.96 -15.70
N ALA A 94 4.13 17.96 -15.81
CA ALA A 94 5.00 18.42 -14.74
C ALA A 94 4.79 19.91 -14.40
N GLY A 95 4.31 20.71 -15.36
CA GLY A 95 3.95 22.11 -15.15
C GLY A 95 2.64 22.32 -14.36
N ALA A 96 1.80 21.30 -14.25
CA ALA A 96 0.57 21.29 -13.47
C ALA A 96 0.74 20.68 -12.08
N ALA A 97 1.95 20.22 -11.72
CA ALA A 97 2.24 19.69 -10.39
C ALA A 97 2.01 20.75 -9.30
N PRO A 98 1.47 20.36 -8.12
CA PRO A 98 1.25 21.31 -7.02
C PRO A 98 2.53 21.98 -6.53
N LEU A 99 3.63 21.23 -6.42
CA LEU A 99 4.93 21.77 -6.02
C LEU A 99 5.53 22.57 -7.18
N PRO A 100 5.91 23.84 -7.01
CA PRO A 100 6.68 24.58 -8.01
C PRO A 100 8.05 23.96 -8.24
N MET A 101 8.40 23.68 -9.49
CA MET A 101 9.66 23.04 -9.88
C MET A 101 10.27 23.72 -11.11
N GLU A 102 11.61 23.79 -11.17
CA GLU A 102 12.33 24.09 -12.39
C GLU A 102 12.26 22.88 -13.32
N ARG A 103 11.87 23.07 -14.59
CA ARG A 103 11.67 21.95 -15.51
C ARG A 103 12.81 21.87 -16.52
N HIS A 104 13.45 20.71 -16.61
CA HIS A 104 14.40 20.37 -17.65
C HIS A 104 13.77 19.32 -18.58
N ARG A 105 13.84 19.59 -19.90
CA ARG A 105 13.48 18.58 -20.87
C ARG A 105 14.64 17.62 -21.04
N TYR A 106 14.43 16.35 -20.71
CA TYR A 106 15.37 15.27 -20.93
C TYR A 106 14.70 14.21 -21.80
N GLN A 107 15.00 14.25 -23.12
CA GLN A 107 14.23 13.50 -24.11
C GLN A 107 14.56 12.00 -24.13
N ASP A 108 15.60 11.52 -23.43
CA ASP A 108 15.83 10.09 -23.26
C ASP A 108 14.79 9.43 -22.35
N PHE A 109 14.06 10.21 -21.56
CA PHE A 109 12.87 9.73 -20.80
C PHE A 109 11.62 9.61 -21.66
N SER A 110 11.67 10.07 -22.91
CA SER A 110 10.54 9.99 -23.82
C SER A 110 10.34 8.59 -24.38
N LEU A 111 9.15 8.32 -24.90
CA LEU A 111 8.81 7.05 -25.51
C LEU A 111 9.73 6.72 -26.69
N PRO A 112 9.90 5.41 -27.02
CA PRO A 112 10.74 4.97 -28.13
C PRO A 112 10.44 5.70 -29.45
N SER A 113 11.50 6.12 -30.15
CA SER A 113 11.44 6.78 -31.45
C SER A 113 10.84 8.19 -31.47
N GLN A 114 10.56 8.79 -30.32
CA GLN A 114 10.19 10.21 -30.26
C GLN A 114 11.42 11.13 -30.49
N PRO A 115 11.22 12.40 -30.88
CA PRO A 115 12.31 13.35 -31.10
C PRO A 115 13.20 13.51 -29.86
N ARG A 116 14.53 13.64 -30.08
CA ARG A 116 15.55 13.76 -29.03
C ARG A 116 16.57 14.88 -29.29
N ASP A 117 16.16 15.88 -30.09
CA ASP A 117 17.03 16.95 -30.58
C ASP A 117 16.96 18.25 -29.76
N ARG A 118 16.23 18.25 -28.64
CA ARG A 118 15.94 19.47 -27.84
C ARG A 118 16.32 19.37 -26.37
N SER A 119 17.10 18.40 -25.98
CA SER A 119 17.60 18.29 -24.61
C SER A 119 19.11 18.39 -24.55
N LEU A 120 19.63 18.93 -23.45
CA LEU A 120 21.05 18.83 -23.11
C LEU A 120 21.39 17.38 -22.72
N PRO A 121 22.66 16.98 -22.80
CA PRO A 121 23.14 15.75 -22.19
C PRO A 121 22.79 15.70 -20.69
N LEU A 122 22.56 14.49 -20.14
CA LEU A 122 22.23 14.31 -18.74
C LEU A 122 23.28 14.92 -17.81
N SER A 123 24.57 14.69 -18.13
CA SER A 123 25.69 15.21 -17.39
C SER A 123 25.70 16.76 -17.30
N GLU A 124 25.31 17.45 -18.38
CA GLU A 124 25.24 18.90 -18.38
C GLU A 124 24.09 19.42 -17.51
N ILE A 125 22.93 18.77 -17.57
CA ILE A 125 21.78 19.11 -16.71
C ILE A 125 22.15 18.90 -15.24
N LEU A 126 22.68 17.73 -14.89
CA LEU A 126 23.06 17.40 -13.52
C LEU A 126 24.17 18.30 -12.99
N ALA A 127 25.14 18.67 -13.82
CA ALA A 127 26.20 19.64 -13.45
C ALA A 127 25.61 21.04 -13.21
N GLY A 128 24.62 21.46 -14.02
CA GLY A 128 23.85 22.69 -13.81
C GLY A 128 23.13 22.72 -12.48
N GLU A 129 22.62 21.58 -12.03
CA GLU A 129 21.99 21.38 -10.71
C GLU A 129 23.00 21.20 -9.56
N GLY A 130 24.29 21.38 -9.83
CA GLY A 130 25.38 21.40 -8.86
C GLY A 130 25.84 20.02 -8.42
N ILE A 131 25.66 18.98 -9.24
CA ILE A 131 26.31 17.68 -9.06
C ILE A 131 27.67 17.73 -9.79
N GLY A 132 28.76 17.53 -9.06
CA GLY A 132 30.10 17.59 -9.60
C GLY A 132 31.14 16.84 -8.76
N ARG A 133 32.41 17.04 -9.08
CA ARG A 133 33.50 16.34 -8.39
C ARG A 133 33.42 16.50 -6.88
N GLY A 134 33.46 15.36 -6.18
CA GLY A 134 33.42 15.29 -4.74
C GLY A 134 32.02 15.34 -4.14
N SER A 135 30.94 15.53 -4.93
CA SER A 135 29.58 15.51 -4.43
C SER A 135 29.21 14.13 -3.85
N ARG A 136 28.48 14.16 -2.75
CA ARG A 136 27.86 13.00 -2.12
C ARG A 136 26.38 12.97 -2.52
N VAL A 137 26.04 12.12 -3.46
CA VAL A 137 24.70 12.03 -4.05
C VAL A 137 23.93 10.85 -3.45
N GLY A 138 22.81 11.14 -2.80
CA GLY A 138 21.84 10.14 -2.37
C GLY A 138 20.83 9.88 -3.50
N VAL A 139 20.61 8.61 -3.84
CA VAL A 139 19.72 8.19 -4.91
C VAL A 139 18.51 7.49 -4.31
N LEU A 140 17.32 7.94 -4.70
CA LEU A 140 16.05 7.41 -4.28
C LEU A 140 15.31 6.83 -5.49
N GLY A 141 15.13 5.54 -5.51
CA GLY A 141 14.32 4.79 -6.47
C GLY A 141 13.11 4.22 -5.75
N TRP A 142 13.18 2.91 -5.43
CA TRP A 142 12.05 2.18 -4.86
C TRP A 142 12.39 1.44 -3.54
N LYS A 143 13.57 0.83 -3.41
CA LYS A 143 13.93 -0.05 -2.28
C LYS A 143 15.10 0.49 -1.47
N ALA A 144 14.99 0.37 -0.15
CA ALA A 144 16.15 0.42 0.74
C ALA A 144 16.84 -0.95 0.77
N TYR A 145 18.16 -0.95 0.83
CA TYR A 145 18.98 -2.16 0.91
C TYR A 145 20.01 -2.03 2.05
N ASP A 146 20.41 -3.16 2.62
CA ASP A 146 21.48 -3.21 3.62
C ASP A 146 22.84 -2.70 3.07
N ARG A 147 22.98 -2.71 1.75
CA ARG A 147 24.18 -2.25 1.04
C ARG A 147 23.88 -0.94 0.30
N PRO A 148 24.56 0.17 0.66
CA PRO A 148 24.30 1.48 0.06
C PRO A 148 24.73 1.58 -1.41
N ASP A 149 25.56 0.67 -1.91
CA ASP A 149 25.98 0.60 -3.31
C ASP A 149 24.95 -0.09 -4.23
N ARG A 150 23.90 -0.71 -3.67
CA ARG A 150 22.78 -1.26 -4.45
C ARG A 150 21.79 -0.15 -4.80
N ILE A 151 21.66 0.11 -6.09
CA ILE A 151 20.80 1.16 -6.66
C ILE A 151 19.97 0.54 -7.78
N GLU A 152 18.65 0.75 -7.73
CA GLU A 152 17.67 0.24 -8.70
C GLU A 152 17.21 1.29 -9.73
N LEU A 153 18.12 2.13 -10.18
CA LEU A 153 17.90 3.04 -11.28
C LEU A 153 18.46 2.48 -12.60
N PRO A 154 18.05 3.00 -13.76
CA PRO A 154 18.70 2.68 -15.03
C PRO A 154 20.23 2.88 -14.94
N ALA A 155 20.98 1.87 -15.41
CA ALA A 155 22.44 1.85 -15.24
C ALA A 155 23.12 3.11 -15.76
N TYR A 156 22.68 3.64 -16.93
CA TYR A 156 23.29 4.83 -17.52
C TYR A 156 23.17 6.08 -16.63
N ILE A 157 22.06 6.22 -15.87
CA ILE A 157 21.90 7.34 -14.92
C ILE A 157 22.94 7.22 -13.79
N VAL A 158 23.11 6.00 -13.26
CA VAL A 158 24.06 5.74 -12.18
C VAL A 158 25.50 5.95 -12.66
N ASP A 159 25.80 5.51 -13.87
CA ASP A 159 27.13 5.68 -14.45
C ASP A 159 27.47 7.15 -14.70
N GLU A 160 26.55 7.95 -15.26
CA GLU A 160 26.69 9.40 -15.41
C GLU A 160 26.91 10.11 -14.05
N LEU A 161 26.12 9.76 -13.03
CA LEU A 161 26.29 10.31 -11.69
C LEU A 161 27.69 9.97 -11.13
N ARG A 162 28.16 8.73 -11.27
CA ARG A 162 29.49 8.29 -10.80
C ARG A 162 30.61 8.98 -11.53
N GLU A 163 30.46 9.20 -12.84
CA GLU A 163 31.45 9.93 -13.63
C GLU A 163 31.55 11.41 -13.18
N LEU A 164 30.41 12.07 -12.98
CA LEU A 164 30.37 13.46 -12.53
C LEU A 164 30.98 13.65 -11.15
N VAL A 165 30.64 12.79 -10.18
CA VAL A 165 31.18 12.94 -8.82
C VAL A 165 32.66 12.53 -8.72
N GLY A 166 33.11 11.66 -9.62
CA GLY A 166 34.49 11.18 -9.68
C GLY A 166 34.93 10.40 -8.43
N PRO A 167 36.24 10.11 -8.29
CA PRO A 167 36.73 9.20 -7.25
C PRO A 167 36.66 9.77 -5.82
N THR A 168 36.43 11.06 -5.66
CA THR A 168 36.32 11.72 -4.35
C THR A 168 34.87 11.92 -3.89
N GLY A 169 33.90 11.68 -4.77
CA GLY A 169 32.48 11.72 -4.47
C GLY A 169 31.91 10.34 -4.22
N SER A 170 30.59 10.31 -4.00
CA SER A 170 29.86 9.05 -3.84
C SER A 170 28.45 9.12 -4.42
N VAL A 171 27.95 7.96 -4.89
CA VAL A 171 26.56 7.76 -5.32
C VAL A 171 26.04 6.53 -4.58
N THR A 172 25.06 6.72 -3.69
CA THR A 172 24.57 5.67 -2.80
C THR A 172 23.05 5.68 -2.69
N ASN A 173 22.48 4.52 -2.39
CA ASN A 173 21.05 4.39 -2.10
C ASN A 173 20.70 5.20 -0.84
N ALA A 174 19.66 6.01 -0.95
CA ALA A 174 19.15 6.87 0.12
C ALA A 174 17.66 6.64 0.41
N ASN A 175 17.06 5.53 -0.09
CA ASN A 175 15.64 5.26 0.07
C ASN A 175 15.21 5.18 1.55
N ALA A 176 16.10 4.78 2.47
CA ALA A 176 15.80 4.75 3.91
C ALA A 176 15.33 6.12 4.43
N LEU A 177 15.77 7.25 3.85
CA LEU A 177 15.28 8.59 4.22
C LEU A 177 13.77 8.75 4.08
N LEU A 178 13.17 8.00 3.14
CA LEU A 178 11.72 8.02 2.88
C LEU A 178 10.98 6.82 3.47
N ILE A 179 11.57 5.63 3.44
CA ILE A 179 10.86 4.38 3.68
C ILE A 179 11.45 3.49 4.78
N ASP A 180 12.35 4.01 5.62
CA ASP A 180 12.75 3.24 6.83
C ASP A 180 11.51 2.89 7.66
N PRO A 181 11.33 1.62 8.11
CA PRO A 181 10.09 1.20 8.77
C PRO A 181 9.85 1.88 10.13
N ALA A 182 10.89 2.43 10.75
CA ALA A 182 10.77 3.12 12.05
C ALA A 182 10.46 4.61 11.91
N ASP A 183 11.12 5.30 10.96
CA ASP A 183 11.05 6.76 10.91
C ASP A 183 11.16 7.37 9.51
N GLY A 184 11.08 6.58 8.44
CA GLY A 184 11.06 7.10 7.07
C GLY A 184 10.04 8.23 6.89
N LEU A 185 10.39 9.25 6.09
CA LEU A 185 9.54 10.44 5.94
C LEU A 185 8.13 10.11 5.39
N ARG A 186 7.98 9.04 4.60
CA ARG A 186 6.69 8.54 4.07
C ARG A 186 5.95 7.63 5.04
N ILE A 187 6.55 7.27 6.16
CA ILE A 187 5.99 6.31 7.12
C ILE A 187 5.09 7.02 8.15
N ILE A 188 5.40 8.27 8.45
CA ILE A 188 4.64 9.08 9.40
C ILE A 188 3.80 10.09 8.63
N ASN A 189 2.50 9.91 8.67
CA ASN A 189 1.53 10.66 7.89
C ASN A 189 0.85 11.75 8.72
N ASP A 190 0.60 12.88 8.08
CA ASP A 190 -0.20 13.97 8.62
C ASP A 190 -1.71 13.69 8.48
N VAL A 191 -2.52 14.56 9.04
CA VAL A 191 -3.98 14.45 9.05
C VAL A 191 -4.58 14.44 7.64
N ASP A 192 -4.01 15.22 6.70
CA ASP A 192 -4.52 15.34 5.32
C ASP A 192 -4.23 14.04 4.55
N GLN A 193 -3.03 13.46 4.76
CA GLN A 193 -2.66 12.19 4.15
C GLN A 193 -3.51 11.04 4.70
N LEU A 194 -3.77 10.99 6.01
CA LEU A 194 -4.63 9.98 6.61
C LEU A 194 -6.08 10.08 6.11
N ALA A 195 -6.60 11.27 5.91
CA ALA A 195 -7.93 11.48 5.31
C ALA A 195 -7.99 10.96 3.86
N MET A 196 -6.92 11.15 3.07
CA MET A 196 -6.82 10.58 1.73
C MET A 196 -6.80 9.05 1.75
N PHE A 197 -6.08 8.44 2.69
CA PHE A 197 -6.02 6.98 2.83
C PHE A 197 -7.38 6.41 3.27
N GLU A 198 -8.08 7.09 4.18
CA GLU A 198 -9.44 6.72 4.57
C GLU A 198 -10.39 6.75 3.36
N TRP A 199 -10.34 7.82 2.58
CA TRP A 199 -11.13 7.94 1.35
C TRP A 199 -10.80 6.80 0.36
N ALA A 200 -9.53 6.54 0.11
CA ALA A 200 -9.09 5.48 -0.80
C ALA A 200 -9.56 4.10 -0.32
N SER A 201 -9.47 3.83 0.99
CA SER A 201 -9.96 2.60 1.60
C SER A 201 -11.48 2.46 1.49
N CYS A 202 -12.24 3.55 1.59
CA CYS A 202 -13.69 3.53 1.31
C CYS A 202 -13.97 3.08 -0.14
N VAL A 203 -13.22 3.59 -1.11
CA VAL A 203 -13.40 3.26 -2.54
C VAL A 203 -13.09 1.78 -2.78
N THR A 204 -11.93 1.31 -2.33
CA THR A 204 -11.47 -0.08 -2.58
C THR A 204 -12.35 -1.09 -1.86
N SER A 205 -12.61 -0.91 -0.57
CA SER A 205 -13.41 -1.85 0.22
C SER A 205 -14.87 -1.89 -0.20
N SER A 206 -15.46 -0.76 -0.57
CA SER A 206 -16.81 -0.74 -1.15
C SER A 206 -16.86 -1.39 -2.53
N GLY A 207 -15.77 -1.31 -3.30
CA GLY A 207 -15.60 -2.04 -4.55
C GLY A 207 -15.61 -3.54 -4.32
N VAL A 208 -14.81 -4.03 -3.39
CA VAL A 208 -14.78 -5.46 -3.02
C VAL A 208 -16.13 -5.90 -2.44
N ARG A 209 -16.79 -5.07 -1.62
CA ARG A 209 -18.15 -5.36 -1.12
C ARG A 209 -19.16 -5.53 -2.26
N ARG A 210 -19.15 -4.64 -3.28
CA ARG A 210 -20.02 -4.77 -4.47
C ARG A 210 -19.70 -6.04 -5.25
N LEU A 211 -18.39 -6.36 -5.41
CA LEU A 211 -17.97 -7.59 -6.06
C LEU A 211 -18.54 -8.83 -5.34
N LEU A 212 -18.36 -8.94 -4.04
CA LEU A 212 -18.85 -10.05 -3.24
C LEU A 212 -20.41 -10.16 -3.31
N GLY A 213 -21.10 -9.03 -3.22
CA GLY A 213 -22.58 -8.99 -3.34
C GLY A 213 -23.12 -9.32 -4.74
N GLY A 214 -22.29 -9.12 -5.78
CA GLY A 214 -22.65 -9.42 -7.18
C GLY A 214 -22.06 -10.71 -7.74
N LEU A 215 -21.21 -11.38 -6.94
CA LEU A 215 -20.54 -12.62 -7.35
C LEU A 215 -21.58 -13.75 -7.58
N ARG A 216 -21.45 -14.43 -8.72
CA ARG A 216 -22.31 -15.58 -9.05
C ARG A 216 -21.62 -16.51 -10.04
N PRO A 217 -21.87 -17.80 -9.99
CA PRO A 217 -21.41 -18.74 -11.00
C PRO A 217 -21.86 -18.33 -12.41
N GLY A 218 -20.99 -18.53 -13.39
CA GLY A 218 -21.19 -18.15 -14.78
C GLY A 218 -20.70 -16.75 -15.15
N LEU A 219 -20.46 -15.85 -14.17
CA LEU A 219 -19.83 -14.56 -14.41
C LEU A 219 -18.37 -14.79 -14.80
N ARG A 220 -17.85 -14.09 -15.81
CA ARG A 220 -16.42 -14.16 -16.16
C ARG A 220 -15.58 -13.36 -15.16
N GLU A 221 -14.32 -13.76 -14.93
CA GLU A 221 -13.40 -12.96 -14.09
C GLU A 221 -13.33 -11.50 -14.57
N SER A 222 -13.22 -11.28 -15.90
CA SER A 222 -13.18 -9.93 -16.52
C SER A 222 -14.47 -9.12 -16.31
N GLU A 223 -15.65 -9.79 -16.25
CA GLU A 223 -16.92 -9.14 -15.96
C GLU A 223 -17.05 -8.82 -14.46
N ALA A 224 -16.55 -9.71 -13.60
CA ALA A 224 -16.54 -9.52 -12.15
C ALA A 224 -15.76 -8.28 -11.74
N VAL A 225 -14.63 -7.98 -12.39
CA VAL A 225 -13.85 -6.75 -12.17
C VAL A 225 -14.69 -5.49 -12.36
N GLY A 226 -15.66 -5.49 -13.27
CA GLY A 226 -16.57 -4.35 -13.45
C GLY A 226 -17.37 -4.01 -12.19
N LEU A 227 -17.61 -4.97 -11.29
CA LEU A 227 -18.30 -4.76 -10.02
C LEU A 227 -17.45 -3.98 -9.02
N LEU A 228 -16.12 -3.96 -9.15
CA LEU A 228 -15.23 -3.16 -8.31
C LEU A 228 -15.52 -1.66 -8.47
N GLY A 229 -15.97 -1.22 -9.66
CA GLY A 229 -16.35 0.17 -9.92
C GLY A 229 -15.17 1.13 -9.84
N TRP A 230 -14.02 0.72 -10.39
CA TRP A 230 -12.85 1.58 -10.46
C TRP A 230 -13.18 2.89 -11.18
N ASN A 231 -12.79 3.99 -10.57
CA ASN A 231 -13.14 5.36 -10.98
C ASN A 231 -12.03 6.09 -11.75
N GLY A 232 -11.01 5.37 -12.24
CA GLY A 232 -9.89 5.95 -12.99
C GLY A 232 -8.73 6.49 -12.12
N MET A 233 -8.81 6.37 -10.80
CA MET A 233 -7.70 6.74 -9.91
C MET A 233 -6.47 5.86 -10.15
N PRO A 234 -5.25 6.39 -9.97
CA PRO A 234 -4.04 5.57 -10.06
C PRO A 234 -4.12 4.35 -9.14
N LEU A 235 -3.82 3.19 -9.72
CA LEU A 235 -3.78 1.94 -8.97
C LEU A 235 -2.50 1.86 -8.12
N SER A 236 -2.60 1.33 -6.91
CA SER A 236 -1.43 1.02 -6.06
C SER A 236 -0.72 -0.25 -6.52
N CYS A 237 -1.46 -1.17 -7.12
CA CYS A 237 -0.99 -2.33 -7.87
C CYS A 237 -2.03 -2.69 -8.95
N HIS A 238 -1.69 -3.58 -9.89
CA HIS A 238 -2.68 -4.05 -10.88
C HIS A 238 -3.83 -4.79 -10.17
N VAL A 239 -5.03 -4.74 -10.77
CA VAL A 239 -6.18 -5.47 -10.22
C VAL A 239 -5.95 -6.97 -10.32
N MET A 240 -6.03 -7.65 -9.19
CA MET A 240 -5.94 -9.10 -9.09
C MET A 240 -7.33 -9.67 -8.85
N LEU A 241 -7.75 -10.62 -9.68
CA LEU A 241 -8.98 -11.38 -9.51
C LEU A 241 -8.87 -12.68 -10.28
N THR A 242 -8.97 -13.78 -9.57
CA THR A 242 -8.88 -15.10 -10.17
C THR A 242 -9.78 -16.12 -9.48
N ALA A 243 -10.24 -17.09 -10.26
CA ALA A 243 -11.09 -18.18 -9.77
C ALA A 243 -10.57 -19.55 -10.22
N GLY A 244 -10.95 -20.61 -9.49
CA GLY A 244 -10.60 -21.99 -9.76
C GLY A 244 -9.07 -22.22 -9.77
N PRO A 245 -8.54 -23.02 -10.69
CA PRO A 245 -7.10 -23.35 -10.70
C PRO A 245 -6.17 -22.14 -10.83
N ARG A 246 -6.65 -21.03 -11.39
CA ARG A 246 -5.87 -19.79 -11.50
C ARG A 246 -5.67 -19.07 -10.16
N ALA A 247 -6.58 -19.27 -9.22
CA ALA A 247 -6.50 -18.63 -7.91
C ALA A 247 -5.25 -19.05 -7.11
N THR A 248 -4.72 -20.24 -7.35
CA THR A 248 -3.51 -20.74 -6.70
C THR A 248 -2.25 -19.92 -6.99
N PHE A 249 -2.25 -19.11 -8.06
CA PHE A 249 -1.13 -18.21 -8.38
C PHE A 249 -1.22 -16.86 -7.66
N GLY A 250 -2.35 -16.52 -7.04
CA GLY A 250 -2.56 -15.31 -6.23
C GLY A 250 -2.61 -14.02 -7.05
N LEU A 251 -1.50 -13.62 -7.64
CA LEU A 251 -1.28 -12.26 -8.18
C LEU A 251 -1.72 -12.06 -9.64
N LEU A 252 -2.46 -12.99 -10.24
CA LEU A 252 -2.83 -12.87 -11.64
C LEU A 252 -3.95 -11.86 -11.89
N SER A 253 -3.83 -11.15 -13.00
CA SER A 253 -4.93 -10.34 -13.57
C SER A 253 -6.10 -11.22 -14.01
N PRO A 254 -7.33 -10.67 -14.06
CA PRO A 254 -8.51 -11.40 -14.50
C PRO A 254 -8.39 -11.89 -15.94
N SER A 255 -9.11 -12.96 -16.26
CA SER A 255 -9.23 -13.55 -17.58
C SER A 255 -10.69 -13.68 -18.00
N ASP A 256 -10.94 -14.26 -19.15
CA ASP A 256 -12.31 -14.59 -19.62
C ASP A 256 -12.84 -15.92 -19.08
N ARG A 257 -12.15 -16.55 -18.11
CA ARG A 257 -12.63 -17.78 -17.49
C ARG A 257 -13.94 -17.52 -16.74
N PRO A 258 -14.98 -18.35 -16.96
CA PRO A 258 -16.17 -18.34 -16.12
C PRO A 258 -15.83 -18.77 -14.69
N ILE A 259 -16.39 -18.07 -13.72
CA ILE A 259 -16.35 -18.44 -12.30
C ILE A 259 -17.38 -19.55 -12.08
N GLU A 260 -16.99 -20.65 -11.46
CA GLU A 260 -17.83 -21.81 -11.25
C GLU A 260 -18.13 -21.99 -9.74
N ARG A 261 -19.28 -22.64 -9.44
CA ARG A 261 -19.57 -23.04 -8.06
C ARG A 261 -18.53 -24.05 -7.58
N GLY A 262 -18.04 -23.86 -6.35
CA GLY A 262 -16.95 -24.66 -5.79
C GLY A 262 -15.54 -24.13 -6.09
N ASP A 263 -15.40 -23.12 -6.96
CA ASP A 263 -14.10 -22.51 -7.24
C ASP A 263 -13.47 -21.89 -6.00
N GLN A 264 -12.17 -22.03 -5.88
CA GLN A 264 -11.32 -21.11 -5.10
C GLN A 264 -11.39 -19.73 -5.75
N PHE A 265 -11.39 -18.69 -4.94
CA PHE A 265 -11.47 -17.32 -5.44
C PHE A 265 -10.61 -16.38 -4.60
N THR A 266 -9.91 -15.47 -5.27
CA THR A 266 -9.19 -14.37 -4.62
C THR A 266 -9.33 -13.10 -5.43
N THR A 267 -9.36 -11.96 -4.73
CA THR A 267 -9.37 -10.64 -5.31
C THR A 267 -8.57 -9.66 -4.47
N ALA A 268 -7.87 -8.75 -5.15
CA ALA A 268 -7.26 -7.57 -4.55
C ALA A 268 -7.53 -6.36 -5.45
N PHE A 269 -8.01 -5.30 -4.82
CA PHE A 269 -8.29 -4.03 -5.49
C PHE A 269 -7.69 -2.88 -4.69
N GLY A 270 -6.75 -2.18 -5.31
CA GLY A 270 -6.03 -1.07 -4.71
C GLY A 270 -5.96 0.16 -5.60
N ILE A 271 -6.10 1.33 -4.99
CA ILE A 271 -5.73 2.63 -5.54
C ILE A 271 -4.71 3.28 -4.61
N TRP A 272 -4.04 4.33 -5.05
CA TRP A 272 -3.09 5.04 -4.20
C TRP A 272 -3.64 5.31 -2.80
N GLY A 273 -2.98 4.77 -1.80
CA GLY A 273 -3.34 4.91 -0.39
C GLY A 273 -4.21 3.81 0.19
N ALA A 274 -4.56 2.78 -0.59
CA ALA A 274 -5.33 1.64 -0.09
C ALA A 274 -5.17 0.39 -0.96
N LEU A 275 -5.34 -0.76 -0.31
CA LEU A 275 -5.63 -2.05 -0.94
C LEU A 275 -6.67 -2.78 -0.08
N THR A 276 -7.52 -3.57 -0.72
CA THR A 276 -8.48 -4.44 -0.03
C THR A 276 -8.49 -5.80 -0.72
N CYS A 277 -8.22 -6.86 0.03
CA CYS A 277 -8.25 -8.24 -0.46
C CYS A 277 -9.25 -9.09 0.30
N ARG A 278 -9.82 -10.08 -0.41
CA ARG A 278 -10.59 -11.19 0.17
C ARG A 278 -10.35 -12.46 -0.64
N ALA A 279 -10.34 -13.60 0.06
CA ALA A 279 -10.25 -14.91 -0.54
C ALA A 279 -11.17 -15.92 0.17
N GLY A 280 -11.61 -16.94 -0.57
CA GLY A 280 -12.47 -17.99 -0.07
C GLY A 280 -12.95 -18.90 -1.20
N PHE A 281 -14.10 -19.54 -1.02
CA PHE A 281 -14.71 -20.42 -2.01
C PHE A 281 -16.04 -19.86 -2.55
N VAL A 282 -16.32 -20.09 -3.82
CA VAL A 282 -17.55 -19.68 -4.50
C VAL A 282 -18.66 -20.70 -4.18
N VAL A 283 -19.09 -20.71 -2.93
CA VAL A 283 -20.13 -21.59 -2.39
C VAL A 283 -21.04 -20.82 -1.43
N GLU A 284 -22.19 -21.36 -1.08
CA GLU A 284 -23.10 -20.80 -0.07
C GLU A 284 -22.89 -21.43 1.32
N GLU A 285 -22.46 -22.70 1.37
CA GLU A 285 -22.28 -23.45 2.61
C GLU A 285 -21.21 -24.54 2.50
N ALA A 286 -20.82 -25.09 3.65
CA ALA A 286 -19.74 -26.09 3.72
C ALA A 286 -20.02 -27.37 2.93
N ALA A 287 -21.32 -27.75 2.75
CA ALA A 287 -21.69 -28.93 1.98
C ALA A 287 -21.39 -28.82 0.48
N GLU A 288 -21.15 -27.61 -0.02
CA GLU A 288 -20.79 -27.34 -1.42
C GLU A 288 -19.28 -27.25 -1.66
N LEU A 289 -18.47 -27.29 -0.60
CA LEU A 289 -17.01 -27.30 -0.72
C LEU A 289 -16.52 -28.54 -1.47
N PRO A 290 -15.38 -28.47 -2.16
CA PRO A 290 -14.75 -29.63 -2.76
C PRO A 290 -14.53 -30.77 -1.77
N ASP A 291 -14.54 -32.03 -2.27
CA ASP A 291 -14.31 -33.21 -1.46
C ASP A 291 -13.02 -33.13 -0.64
N GLY A 292 -13.09 -33.52 0.63
CA GLY A 292 -11.94 -33.62 1.54
C GLY A 292 -11.62 -32.33 2.28
N ILE A 293 -12.35 -31.24 2.08
CA ILE A 293 -12.15 -29.97 2.79
C ILE A 293 -13.42 -29.44 3.47
N GLY A 294 -14.38 -30.32 3.79
CA GLY A 294 -15.63 -29.92 4.46
C GLY A 294 -15.42 -29.22 5.82
N ASP A 295 -14.26 -29.42 6.45
CA ASP A 295 -13.81 -28.75 7.68
C ASP A 295 -13.00 -27.45 7.44
N TYR A 296 -13.07 -26.85 6.24
CA TYR A 296 -12.35 -25.63 5.85
C TYR A 296 -12.46 -24.49 6.87
N VAL A 297 -13.68 -24.27 7.39
CA VAL A 297 -13.91 -23.23 8.40
C VAL A 297 -13.18 -23.56 9.69
N ASP A 298 -13.29 -24.77 10.19
CA ASP A 298 -12.72 -25.15 11.48
C ASP A 298 -11.17 -25.27 11.41
N ARG A 299 -10.65 -25.73 10.28
CA ARG A 299 -9.23 -26.03 10.15
C ARG A 299 -8.38 -24.84 9.70
N LEU A 300 -8.93 -23.96 8.85
CA LEU A 300 -8.18 -22.81 8.31
C LEU A 300 -8.77 -21.49 8.76
N VAL A 301 -10.06 -21.23 8.46
CA VAL A 301 -10.63 -19.88 8.59
C VAL A 301 -10.78 -19.46 10.05
N GLY A 302 -11.21 -20.38 10.93
CA GLY A 302 -11.35 -20.10 12.36
C GLY A 302 -10.06 -19.73 13.06
N PRO A 303 -8.99 -20.57 12.98
CA PRO A 303 -7.67 -20.22 13.50
C PRO A 303 -7.10 -18.92 12.90
N TYR A 304 -7.29 -18.70 11.59
CA TYR A 304 -6.89 -17.47 10.92
C TYR A 304 -7.60 -16.25 11.51
N PHE A 305 -8.93 -16.29 11.64
CA PHE A 305 -9.69 -15.17 12.18
C PHE A 305 -9.34 -14.87 13.64
N ALA A 306 -9.08 -15.90 14.44
CA ALA A 306 -8.60 -15.72 15.81
C ALA A 306 -7.24 -14.99 15.86
N ALA A 307 -6.33 -15.33 14.94
CA ALA A 307 -5.04 -14.67 14.81
C ALA A 307 -5.19 -13.20 14.41
N VAL A 308 -6.03 -12.91 13.40
CA VAL A 308 -6.33 -11.55 12.94
C VAL A 308 -6.96 -10.72 14.05
N ALA A 309 -7.93 -11.26 14.77
CA ALA A 309 -8.60 -10.56 15.85
C ALA A 309 -7.62 -10.20 16.99
N GLU A 310 -6.73 -11.13 17.37
CA GLU A 310 -5.70 -10.86 18.39
C GLU A 310 -4.67 -9.85 17.87
N TRP A 311 -4.29 -9.93 16.60
CA TRP A 311 -3.38 -8.96 15.97
C TRP A 311 -3.96 -7.53 16.03
N TYR A 312 -5.25 -7.36 15.68
CA TYR A 312 -5.95 -6.08 15.81
C TYR A 312 -6.01 -5.59 17.29
N GLY A 313 -6.32 -6.49 18.21
CA GLY A 313 -6.40 -6.16 19.63
C GLY A 313 -5.05 -5.77 20.27
N ALA A 314 -3.95 -6.22 19.68
CA ALA A 314 -2.59 -5.90 20.13
C ALA A 314 -2.04 -4.60 19.55
N LEU A 315 -2.69 -4.02 18.54
CA LEU A 315 -2.23 -2.78 17.92
C LEU A 315 -2.39 -1.58 18.87
N HIS A 316 -1.30 -0.89 19.12
CA HIS A 316 -1.28 0.42 19.77
C HIS A 316 0.06 1.12 19.53
N ILE A 317 0.12 2.42 19.76
CA ILE A 317 1.38 3.19 19.71
C ILE A 317 2.33 2.68 20.80
N GLY A 318 3.60 2.46 20.43
CA GLY A 318 4.63 1.85 21.29
C GLY A 318 4.68 0.32 21.24
N GLN A 319 3.72 -0.35 20.60
CA GLN A 319 3.81 -1.79 20.37
C GLN A 319 4.91 -2.11 19.37
N THR A 320 5.65 -3.20 19.58
CA THR A 320 6.69 -3.62 18.63
C THR A 320 6.14 -4.53 17.54
N GLY A 321 6.69 -4.41 16.33
CA GLY A 321 6.36 -5.31 15.24
C GLY A 321 6.65 -6.78 15.56
N GLY A 322 7.69 -7.06 16.36
CA GLY A 322 8.00 -8.41 16.82
C GLY A 322 6.90 -9.05 17.68
N THR A 323 6.15 -8.26 18.44
CA THR A 323 4.98 -8.74 19.18
C THR A 323 3.86 -9.17 18.24
N LEU A 324 3.58 -8.38 17.19
CA LEU A 324 2.58 -8.73 16.18
C LEU A 324 2.97 -10.01 15.43
N GLN A 325 4.25 -10.15 15.07
CA GLN A 325 4.77 -11.38 14.48
C GLN A 325 4.56 -12.59 15.39
N ALA A 326 4.89 -12.46 16.69
CA ALA A 326 4.76 -13.56 17.65
C ALA A 326 3.30 -14.03 17.85
N ILE A 327 2.32 -13.14 17.66
CA ILE A 327 0.90 -13.52 17.66
C ILE A 327 0.63 -14.48 16.49
N ILE A 328 1.09 -14.12 15.31
CA ILE A 328 0.88 -14.95 14.11
C ILE A 328 1.64 -16.28 14.22
N ASP A 329 2.87 -16.26 14.68
CA ASP A 329 3.64 -17.48 14.90
C ASP A 329 2.96 -18.46 15.88
N ARG A 330 2.30 -17.94 16.91
CA ARG A 330 1.56 -18.73 17.91
C ARG A 330 0.30 -19.36 17.33
N HIS A 331 -0.46 -18.63 16.50
CA HIS A 331 -1.72 -19.10 15.95
C HIS A 331 -1.55 -19.90 14.67
N LEU A 332 -0.64 -19.45 13.79
CA LEU A 332 -0.49 -19.89 12.41
C LEU A 332 0.93 -20.40 12.10
N GLY A 333 1.73 -20.69 13.12
CA GLY A 333 3.10 -21.18 12.95
C GLY A 333 3.18 -22.65 12.51
N ASP A 334 2.07 -23.40 12.50
CA ASP A 334 2.04 -24.74 11.91
C ASP A 334 2.31 -24.65 10.40
N PRO A 335 3.21 -25.49 9.84
CA PRO A 335 3.52 -25.51 8.41
C PRO A 335 2.29 -25.64 7.48
N PHE A 336 1.18 -26.18 7.99
CA PHE A 336 -0.08 -26.24 7.24
C PHE A 336 -0.54 -24.86 6.75
N PHE A 337 -0.37 -23.82 7.56
CA PHE A 337 -0.81 -22.46 7.16
C PHE A 337 0.11 -21.82 6.12
N GLY A 338 1.39 -22.21 6.05
CA GLY A 338 2.32 -21.73 5.04
C GLY A 338 2.51 -20.21 5.03
N ILE A 339 2.47 -19.55 6.20
CA ILE A 339 2.75 -18.12 6.30
C ILE A 339 4.22 -17.89 5.95
N PHE A 340 4.49 -17.08 4.91
CA PHE A 340 5.85 -16.80 4.45
C PHE A 340 6.15 -15.31 4.25
N LEU A 341 5.12 -14.46 4.25
CA LEU A 341 5.26 -13.01 4.20
C LEU A 341 5.17 -12.39 5.60
N ASN A 342 5.65 -11.17 5.73
CA ASN A 342 5.48 -10.38 6.95
C ASN A 342 3.97 -10.19 7.22
N PRO A 343 3.47 -10.54 8.41
CA PRO A 343 2.05 -10.47 8.71
C PRO A 343 1.61 -9.03 9.05
N GLY A 344 1.51 -8.23 8.04
CA GLY A 344 1.20 -6.80 8.07
C GLY A 344 2.37 -5.94 7.61
N HIS A 345 2.05 -4.85 6.92
CA HIS A 345 3.02 -3.92 6.35
C HIS A 345 2.52 -2.47 6.37
N GLN A 346 3.44 -1.54 6.15
CA GLN A 346 3.13 -0.12 5.98
C GLN A 346 2.69 0.14 4.54
N LEU A 347 1.70 1.01 4.38
CA LEU A 347 1.21 1.46 3.08
C LEU A 347 1.39 2.97 2.91
N HIS A 348 1.43 3.41 1.65
CA HIS A 348 1.33 4.81 1.27
C HIS A 348 0.67 4.91 -0.12
N LEU A 349 1.30 5.58 -1.10
CA LEU A 349 0.85 5.54 -2.50
C LEU A 349 1.13 4.17 -3.12
N ASP A 350 2.23 3.53 -2.74
CA ASP A 350 2.45 2.11 -2.99
C ASP A 350 1.57 1.28 -2.07
N GLU A 351 1.19 0.13 -2.54
CA GLU A 351 0.53 -0.89 -1.74
C GLU A 351 1.44 -1.36 -0.60
N TRP A 352 2.68 -1.68 -0.89
CA TRP A 352 3.70 -2.11 0.05
C TRP A 352 4.89 -1.14 0.07
N VAL A 353 5.06 -0.41 1.17
CA VAL A 353 6.22 0.49 1.36
C VAL A 353 7.34 -0.23 2.10
N ASN A 354 7.03 -0.76 3.26
CA ASN A 354 7.92 -1.50 4.14
C ASN A 354 7.09 -2.25 5.18
N SER A 355 7.70 -3.11 5.99
CA SER A 355 7.03 -3.72 7.12
C SER A 355 7.83 -3.52 8.40
N PRO A 356 7.22 -3.13 9.53
CA PRO A 356 7.83 -3.18 10.84
C PRO A 356 7.73 -4.59 11.46
N VAL A 357 6.98 -5.51 10.84
CA VAL A 357 6.60 -6.80 11.41
C VAL A 357 7.48 -7.92 10.86
N TRP A 358 8.37 -8.45 11.70
CA TRP A 358 9.20 -9.63 11.42
C TRP A 358 9.64 -10.28 12.73
N PRO A 359 10.15 -11.54 12.74
CA PRO A 359 10.61 -12.21 13.95
C PRO A 359 11.66 -11.39 14.71
N GLY A 360 11.33 -11.04 15.96
CA GLY A 360 12.23 -10.27 16.82
C GLY A 360 12.37 -8.78 16.50
N SER A 361 11.51 -8.23 15.64
CA SER A 361 11.51 -6.78 15.35
C SER A 361 11.31 -5.95 16.61
N THR A 362 12.18 -4.96 16.79
CA THR A 362 12.11 -3.96 17.87
C THR A 362 11.55 -2.62 17.37
N VAL A 363 11.11 -2.55 16.11
CA VAL A 363 10.48 -1.34 15.57
C VAL A 363 9.18 -1.08 16.29
N GLU A 364 9.09 0.06 16.95
CA GLU A 364 7.88 0.50 17.64
C GLU A 364 6.92 1.17 16.67
N LEU A 365 5.64 0.84 16.80
CA LEU A 365 4.56 1.51 16.08
C LEU A 365 4.35 2.92 16.61
N ARG A 366 4.14 3.88 15.71
CA ARG A 366 4.07 5.31 16.04
C ARG A 366 2.79 5.95 15.50
N SER A 367 2.41 7.08 16.10
CA SER A 367 1.35 7.96 15.60
C SER A 367 1.66 8.40 14.16
N GLY A 368 0.67 8.38 13.28
CA GLY A 368 0.79 8.68 11.85
C GLY A 368 1.18 7.50 10.96
N MET A 369 1.47 6.33 11.51
CA MET A 369 1.70 5.12 10.70
C MET A 369 0.39 4.62 10.09
N ALA A 370 0.39 4.38 8.78
CA ALA A 370 -0.67 3.69 8.06
C ALA A 370 -0.19 2.28 7.69
N MET A 371 -1.04 1.29 7.94
CA MET A 371 -0.68 -0.12 7.80
C MET A 371 -1.82 -0.91 7.15
N GLN A 372 -1.46 -2.05 6.57
CA GLN A 372 -2.38 -3.11 6.18
C GLN A 372 -2.27 -4.27 7.17
N VAL A 373 -3.42 -4.80 7.60
CA VAL A 373 -3.45 -6.14 8.13
C VAL A 373 -3.39 -7.09 6.92
N ASP A 374 -2.24 -7.65 6.69
CA ASP A 374 -2.01 -8.55 5.55
C ASP A 374 -1.39 -9.85 6.06
N ILE A 375 -2.22 -10.87 6.21
CA ILE A 375 -1.84 -12.19 6.72
C ILE A 375 -2.37 -13.21 5.73
N ILE A 376 -1.49 -13.85 4.97
CA ILE A 376 -1.88 -14.72 3.86
C ILE A 376 -1.44 -16.17 4.14
N PRO A 377 -2.33 -17.05 4.58
CA PRO A 377 -2.07 -18.48 4.55
C PRO A 377 -1.90 -18.97 3.11
N ALA A 378 -0.82 -19.68 2.85
CA ALA A 378 -0.53 -20.33 1.57
C ALA A 378 -0.38 -21.83 1.78
N THR A 379 -1.49 -22.53 2.04
CA THR A 379 -1.46 -23.92 2.51
C THR A 379 -0.83 -24.89 1.53
N GLY A 380 -0.81 -24.59 0.24
CA GLY A 380 -0.35 -25.51 -0.82
C GLY A 380 -1.19 -26.79 -0.92
N THR A 381 -2.35 -26.81 -0.30
CA THR A 381 -3.30 -27.94 -0.23
C THR A 381 -4.65 -27.55 -0.84
N PRO A 382 -5.62 -28.49 -0.99
CA PRO A 382 -6.96 -28.14 -1.42
C PRO A 382 -7.70 -27.12 -0.53
N TYR A 383 -7.27 -26.89 0.71
CA TYR A 383 -7.80 -25.81 1.58
C TYR A 383 -7.51 -24.41 1.05
N PHE A 384 -6.56 -24.26 0.13
CA PHE A 384 -6.24 -23.00 -0.55
C PHE A 384 -5.74 -21.93 0.42
N THR A 385 -6.52 -20.86 0.57
CA THR A 385 -6.25 -19.72 1.45
C THR A 385 -7.55 -19.13 2.00
N THR A 386 -7.41 -18.19 2.89
CA THR A 386 -8.39 -17.18 3.29
C THR A 386 -7.62 -15.92 3.62
N ASN A 387 -8.17 -14.71 3.38
CA ASN A 387 -7.48 -13.52 3.83
C ASN A 387 -8.38 -12.32 4.11
N ILE A 388 -7.90 -11.48 4.99
CA ILE A 388 -8.33 -10.12 5.21
C ILE A 388 -7.12 -9.26 4.88
N GLU A 389 -7.30 -8.28 4.00
CA GLU A 389 -6.35 -7.20 3.86
C GLU A 389 -7.13 -5.90 3.85
N ASP A 390 -6.97 -5.14 4.92
CA ASP A 390 -7.70 -3.91 5.19
C ASP A 390 -6.75 -2.83 5.76
N GLY A 391 -6.90 -1.60 5.27
CA GLY A 391 -6.11 -0.46 5.74
C GLY A 391 -6.54 0.05 7.11
N ILE A 392 -5.54 0.40 7.92
CA ILE A 392 -5.68 1.07 9.22
C ILE A 392 -4.66 2.19 9.35
N ALA A 393 -4.86 3.06 10.32
CA ALA A 393 -3.80 3.95 10.81
C ALA A 393 -3.72 3.95 12.33
N LEU A 394 -2.57 4.40 12.84
CA LEU A 394 -2.36 4.67 14.26
C LEU A 394 -2.31 6.17 14.49
N ALA A 395 -3.08 6.66 15.45
CA ALA A 395 -3.13 8.08 15.78
C ALA A 395 -3.21 8.27 17.31
N ASP A 396 -2.32 9.11 17.85
CA ASP A 396 -2.42 9.57 19.22
C ASP A 396 -3.61 10.52 19.43
N GLU A 397 -3.83 10.96 20.64
CA GLU A 397 -4.97 11.83 20.99
C GLU A 397 -4.96 13.13 20.17
N THR A 398 -3.79 13.71 19.94
CA THR A 398 -3.64 14.97 19.19
C THR A 398 -4.05 14.77 17.72
N LEU A 399 -3.50 13.77 17.06
CA LEU A 399 -3.79 13.48 15.65
C LEU A 399 -5.26 13.05 15.46
N ARG A 400 -5.85 12.31 16.42
CA ARG A 400 -7.29 12.00 16.42
C ARG A 400 -8.16 13.25 16.50
N ALA A 401 -7.81 14.18 17.40
CA ALA A 401 -8.54 15.43 17.55
C ALA A 401 -8.43 16.32 16.32
N GLU A 402 -7.25 16.37 15.68
CA GLU A 402 -7.05 17.06 14.40
C GLU A 402 -7.90 16.44 13.29
N LEU A 403 -7.90 15.11 13.17
CA LEU A 403 -8.70 14.40 12.15
C LEU A 403 -10.20 14.63 12.36
N ALA A 404 -10.68 14.55 13.60
CA ALA A 404 -12.09 14.79 13.93
C ALA A 404 -12.51 16.22 13.63
N THR A 405 -11.59 17.19 13.75
CA THR A 405 -11.86 18.61 13.47
C THR A 405 -11.80 18.93 11.99
N ALA A 406 -10.76 18.49 11.31
CA ALA A 406 -10.51 18.82 9.89
C ALA A 406 -11.39 17.97 8.95
N TYR A 407 -11.65 16.70 9.32
CA TYR A 407 -12.37 15.72 8.49
C TYR A 407 -13.47 14.99 9.28
N PRO A 408 -14.51 15.70 9.77
CA PRO A 408 -15.52 15.14 10.68
C PRO A 408 -16.30 13.97 10.08
N GLU A 409 -16.52 13.95 8.77
CA GLU A 409 -17.21 12.83 8.09
C GLU A 409 -16.33 11.57 8.05
N ALA A 410 -15.03 11.71 7.78
CA ALA A 410 -14.08 10.60 7.83
C ALA A 410 -14.00 10.03 9.26
N TRP A 411 -13.93 10.93 10.25
CA TRP A 411 -13.96 10.54 11.67
C TRP A 411 -15.24 9.75 12.04
N ALA A 412 -16.40 10.23 11.61
CA ALA A 412 -17.67 9.55 11.86
C ALA A 412 -17.70 8.13 11.26
N ARG A 413 -17.13 7.94 10.05
CA ARG A 413 -17.01 6.62 9.42
C ARG A 413 -16.04 5.72 10.18
N ILE A 414 -14.90 6.23 10.65
CA ILE A 414 -13.93 5.49 11.47
C ILE A 414 -14.61 4.99 12.75
N GLU A 415 -15.33 5.84 13.46
CA GLU A 415 -16.06 5.47 14.66
C GLU A 415 -17.17 4.43 14.39
N ALA A 416 -17.83 4.51 13.23
CA ALA A 416 -18.82 3.50 12.84
C ALA A 416 -18.17 2.11 12.61
N ARG A 417 -16.99 2.07 11.97
CA ARG A 417 -16.22 0.84 11.77
C ARG A 417 -15.74 0.26 13.10
N ARG A 418 -15.23 1.08 13.99
CA ARG A 418 -14.81 0.66 15.34
C ARG A 418 -15.97 -0.01 16.09
N ARG A 419 -17.14 0.63 16.10
CA ARG A 419 -18.35 0.04 16.72
C ARG A 419 -18.73 -1.29 16.06
N PHE A 420 -18.74 -1.36 14.73
CA PHE A 420 -19.05 -2.60 14.03
C PHE A 420 -18.07 -3.73 14.38
N MET A 421 -16.76 -3.44 14.43
CA MET A 421 -15.74 -4.43 14.80
C MET A 421 -15.94 -4.94 16.24
N ALA A 422 -16.25 -4.06 17.18
CA ALA A 422 -16.50 -4.43 18.57
C ALA A 422 -17.83 -5.17 18.73
N ASP A 423 -18.95 -4.59 18.27
CA ASP A 423 -20.29 -5.05 18.56
C ASP A 423 -20.70 -6.29 17.76
N ALA A 424 -20.28 -6.37 16.49
CA ALA A 424 -20.69 -7.43 15.58
C ALA A 424 -19.63 -8.53 15.41
N LEU A 425 -18.33 -8.18 15.37
CA LEU A 425 -17.25 -9.15 15.17
C LEU A 425 -16.57 -9.57 16.48
N GLY A 426 -16.76 -8.82 17.57
CA GLY A 426 -16.13 -9.08 18.86
C GLY A 426 -14.65 -8.65 18.90
N ILE A 427 -14.21 -7.77 17.99
CA ILE A 427 -12.84 -7.28 17.92
C ILE A 427 -12.74 -5.92 18.60
N ASP A 428 -12.18 -5.89 19.80
CA ASP A 428 -11.92 -4.64 20.52
C ASP A 428 -10.62 -4.00 20.03
N LEU A 429 -10.71 -2.71 19.64
CA LEU A 429 -9.57 -1.94 19.17
C LEU A 429 -9.07 -0.96 20.25
N HIS A 430 -7.75 -0.87 20.40
CA HIS A 430 -7.15 0.22 21.16
C HIS A 430 -7.61 1.59 20.59
N PRO A 431 -7.79 2.63 21.43
CA PRO A 431 -8.18 3.96 20.93
C PRO A 431 -7.32 4.52 19.82
N ASP A 432 -6.05 4.15 19.75
CA ASP A 432 -5.11 4.62 18.73
C ASP A 432 -5.42 4.07 17.33
N VAL A 433 -6.18 2.97 17.22
CA VAL A 433 -6.40 2.27 15.94
C VAL A 433 -7.57 2.85 15.19
N LEU A 434 -7.33 3.31 13.97
CA LEU A 434 -8.30 3.90 13.05
C LEU A 434 -8.55 2.95 11.87
N PRO A 435 -9.62 2.14 11.85
CA PRO A 435 -9.94 1.29 10.71
C PRO A 435 -10.49 2.11 9.55
N PHE A 436 -9.97 1.88 8.33
CA PHE A 436 -10.32 2.62 7.13
C PHE A 436 -11.22 1.84 6.15
N SER A 437 -11.18 0.51 6.21
CA SER A 437 -11.95 -0.34 5.30
C SER A 437 -13.44 -0.42 5.68
N ASN A 438 -14.34 -0.25 4.71
CA ASN A 438 -15.78 -0.45 4.90
C ASN A 438 -16.18 -1.93 5.05
N LEU A 439 -15.24 -2.87 4.84
CA LEU A 439 -15.41 -4.27 5.20
C LEU A 439 -15.01 -4.55 6.65
N ALA A 440 -14.16 -3.69 7.26
CA ALA A 440 -13.83 -3.68 8.68
C ALA A 440 -13.56 -5.08 9.27
N ALA A 441 -12.63 -5.83 8.66
CA ALA A 441 -12.25 -7.19 9.03
C ALA A 441 -13.36 -8.27 8.85
N ALA A 442 -14.49 -7.97 8.22
CA ALA A 442 -15.48 -8.99 7.89
C ALA A 442 -14.88 -10.03 6.93
N LEU A 443 -14.94 -11.29 7.32
CA LEU A 443 -14.39 -12.45 6.61
C LEU A 443 -15.48 -13.46 6.28
N PRO A 444 -16.05 -13.42 5.07
CA PRO A 444 -16.94 -14.47 4.59
C PRO A 444 -16.11 -15.60 3.96
N PRO A 445 -16.10 -16.82 4.51
CA PRO A 445 -15.41 -17.97 3.89
C PRO A 445 -16.16 -18.51 2.67
N PHE A 446 -17.48 -18.29 2.62
CA PHE A 446 -18.40 -18.71 1.56
C PHE A 446 -18.85 -17.47 0.78
N LEU A 447 -18.23 -17.21 -0.36
CA LEU A 447 -18.33 -15.93 -1.05
C LEU A 447 -19.70 -15.67 -1.71
N LEU A 448 -20.54 -16.69 -1.85
CA LEU A 448 -21.95 -16.52 -2.26
C LEU A 448 -22.88 -16.15 -1.07
N ARG A 449 -22.33 -16.11 0.15
CA ARG A 449 -22.98 -15.67 1.38
C ARG A 449 -22.10 -14.63 2.10
N PRO A 450 -21.93 -13.44 1.49
CA PRO A 450 -21.07 -12.39 2.06
C PRO A 450 -21.57 -11.84 3.41
N ASP A 451 -22.81 -12.15 3.79
CA ASP A 451 -23.41 -11.86 5.08
C ASP A 451 -23.02 -12.87 6.19
N LEU A 452 -22.52 -14.05 5.81
CA LEU A 452 -22.09 -15.09 6.73
C LEU A 452 -20.60 -14.97 7.00
N VAL A 453 -20.23 -14.33 8.10
CA VAL A 453 -18.85 -13.96 8.43
C VAL A 453 -18.38 -14.58 9.73
N MET A 454 -17.06 -14.61 9.93
CA MET A 454 -16.44 -15.04 11.18
C MET A 454 -16.63 -13.99 12.28
N THR A 455 -16.92 -14.44 13.50
CA THR A 455 -17.04 -13.59 14.70
C THR A 455 -16.38 -14.27 15.90
N LEU A 456 -15.92 -13.48 16.86
CA LEU A 456 -15.60 -13.99 18.19
C LEU A 456 -16.92 -14.24 18.98
N ALA A 457 -16.94 -15.30 19.81
CA ALA A 457 -18.12 -15.69 20.60
C ALA A 457 -18.18 -14.96 21.93
#